data_b10d0b1a4a85b4b467672a31ee7d3793
#
_entry.id   b10d0b1a4a85b4b467672a31ee7d3793
#
_cell.length_a   1.000
_cell.length_b   1.000
_cell.length_c   1.000
_cell.angle_alpha   90.00
_cell.angle_beta   90.00
_cell.angle_gamma   90.00
#
_symmetry.space_group_name_H-M   'P 1'
#
loop_
_entity.id
_entity.type
_entity.pdbx_description
1 polymer ?
#
loop_
_entity_poly.entity_id
_entity_poly.type
_entity_poly.pdbx_seq_one_letter_code
_entity_poly.pdbx_strand_id
1 'polypeptide(L)'
;MKKFTYFTSEFVSPGHPDKVSDQISDAVLDACLKDDPNSRVACEVFCTTGLVVVGGEITTSTYIDVQDIVRKKIDEIGYKPGMGFDSNCGTLSCIHSQSPDIAMGVDTGGAGDQGIMFGGAVTETEELMPLALVLSREILVKLTNMMKNNEIKWARPDQKSQVTLAYDENGKVDHVDSIVVSVQHDEDVTHDEIEKTVIEKVVKPILEKYNLNSDNIKYYINPTGRFVIGGPHGDTGVTGRKIIVDTYGGYFRHGGGAFSGKDPSKVDRSAAYAARWVAKNIVAAELADKCEIQLSYAIGVPYPVSIKVDTFGTSKVDEDEISEAVSKVFDLSPRGIEKALELREGKFKYQDLAAFGHIGRTDIDTPWERLNKIDELKKAIKL
;
A
#
# COMPACT_ATOMS: atom_id res chain seq x y z
N MET A 1 -1.23 4.78 38.19
CA MET A 1 -0.79 5.24 36.86
C MET A 1 -1.73 4.64 35.83
N LYS A 2 -2.21 5.45 34.85
CA LYS A 2 -2.92 4.88 33.70
C LYS A 2 -1.96 3.92 32.99
N LYS A 3 -2.43 2.74 32.66
CA LYS A 3 -1.65 1.74 31.94
C LYS A 3 -1.99 1.87 30.45
N PHE A 4 -1.00 2.24 29.63
CA PHE A 4 -1.16 2.34 28.18
C PHE A 4 -0.54 1.14 27.49
N THR A 5 -1.11 0.77 26.35
CA THR A 5 -0.46 -0.05 25.33
C THR A 5 -0.04 0.84 24.17
N TYR A 6 1.04 0.49 23.48
CA TYR A 6 1.56 1.31 22.39
C TYR A 6 1.51 0.52 21.10
N PHE A 7 1.15 1.21 20.02
CA PHE A 7 1.22 0.67 18.67
C PHE A 7 1.88 1.69 17.73
N THR A 8 2.74 1.20 16.86
CA THR A 8 3.52 2.02 15.93
C THR A 8 3.30 1.54 14.50
N SER A 9 3.04 2.49 13.60
CA SER A 9 3.11 2.26 12.16
C SER A 9 4.14 3.18 11.52
N GLU A 10 4.74 2.71 10.44
CA GLU A 10 5.65 3.50 9.62
C GLU A 10 5.13 3.66 8.19
N PHE A 11 5.65 4.65 7.51
CA PHE A 11 5.42 4.88 6.09
C PHE A 11 6.67 5.36 5.37
N VAL A 12 6.74 5.13 4.05
CA VAL A 12 7.84 5.63 3.21
C VAL A 12 7.28 6.36 1.99
N SER A 13 8.01 7.38 1.53
CA SER A 13 7.62 8.22 0.39
C SER A 13 7.79 7.50 -0.95
N PRO A 14 7.23 8.08 -2.04
CA PRO A 14 7.47 7.60 -3.39
C PRO A 14 8.95 7.51 -3.79
N GLY A 15 9.82 8.32 -3.17
CA GLY A 15 11.25 8.34 -3.43
C GLY A 15 12.07 7.33 -2.63
N HIS A 16 11.47 6.59 -1.70
CA HIS A 16 12.17 5.48 -1.05
C HIS A 16 12.61 4.43 -2.09
N PRO A 17 13.84 3.87 -2.01
CA PRO A 17 14.36 2.96 -3.04
C PRO A 17 13.43 1.82 -3.42
N ASP A 18 12.86 1.11 -2.43
CA ASP A 18 11.91 0.02 -2.68
C ASP A 18 10.62 0.54 -3.36
N LYS A 19 10.13 1.75 -3.00
CA LYS A 19 8.94 2.33 -3.63
C LYS A 19 9.22 2.88 -5.03
N VAL A 20 10.44 3.29 -5.34
CA VAL A 20 10.87 3.55 -6.72
C VAL A 20 10.72 2.27 -7.56
N SER A 21 11.21 1.14 -7.05
CA SER A 21 11.10 -0.15 -7.72
C SER A 21 9.63 -0.59 -7.90
N ASP A 22 8.81 -0.45 -6.86
CA ASP A 22 7.36 -0.77 -6.92
C ASP A 22 6.63 0.08 -7.97
N GLN A 23 6.88 1.39 -8.01
CA GLN A 23 6.24 2.28 -8.97
C GLN A 23 6.66 1.98 -10.43
N ILE A 24 7.91 1.61 -10.64
CA ILE A 24 8.39 1.23 -11.98
C ILE A 24 7.75 -0.10 -12.42
N SER A 25 7.70 -1.12 -11.55
CA SER A 25 7.09 -2.41 -11.88
C SER A 25 5.60 -2.28 -12.19
N ASP A 26 4.86 -1.46 -11.44
CA ASP A 26 3.46 -1.17 -11.73
C ASP A 26 3.26 -0.25 -12.95
N ALA A 27 4.20 0.63 -13.28
CA ALA A 27 4.15 1.39 -14.54
C ALA A 27 4.33 0.48 -15.78
N VAL A 28 5.15 -0.56 -15.67
CA VAL A 28 5.25 -1.61 -16.70
C VAL A 28 3.93 -2.39 -16.82
N LEU A 29 3.32 -2.76 -15.70
CA LEU A 29 2.00 -3.41 -15.69
C LEU A 29 0.93 -2.54 -16.37
N ASP A 30 0.84 -1.25 -16.00
CA ASP A 30 -0.13 -0.32 -16.58
C ASP A 30 0.07 -0.16 -18.10
N ALA A 31 1.33 -0.11 -18.56
CA ALA A 31 1.64 -0.03 -19.97
C ALA A 31 1.17 -1.27 -20.74
N CYS A 32 1.29 -2.47 -20.15
CA CYS A 32 0.77 -3.69 -20.73
C CYS A 32 -0.77 -3.71 -20.77
N LEU A 33 -1.43 -3.43 -19.63
CA LEU A 33 -2.88 -3.54 -19.50
C LEU A 33 -3.64 -2.49 -20.33
N LYS A 34 -3.02 -1.35 -20.62
CA LYS A 34 -3.62 -0.26 -21.39
C LYS A 34 -4.07 -0.71 -22.79
N ASP A 35 -3.23 -1.45 -23.50
CA ASP A 35 -3.47 -1.86 -24.88
C ASP A 35 -3.80 -3.36 -25.00
N ASP A 36 -3.48 -4.16 -23.98
CA ASP A 36 -3.85 -5.57 -23.84
C ASP A 36 -4.35 -5.89 -22.42
N PRO A 37 -5.65 -5.72 -22.13
CA PRO A 37 -6.21 -6.01 -20.80
C PRO A 37 -6.02 -7.46 -20.33
N ASN A 38 -5.70 -8.39 -21.22
CA ASN A 38 -5.46 -9.80 -20.90
C ASN A 38 -3.99 -10.12 -20.63
N SER A 39 -3.12 -9.11 -20.63
CA SER A 39 -1.69 -9.29 -20.33
C SER A 39 -1.48 -10.05 -19.03
N ARG A 40 -0.49 -10.94 -19.05
CA ARG A 40 0.05 -11.64 -17.87
C ARG A 40 1.38 -10.99 -17.51
N VAL A 41 1.46 -10.44 -16.32
CA VAL A 41 2.61 -9.65 -15.88
C VAL A 41 3.04 -10.09 -14.49
N ALA A 42 4.32 -10.41 -14.37
CA ALA A 42 5.04 -10.59 -13.13
C ALA A 42 6.37 -9.85 -13.30
N CYS A 43 6.37 -8.55 -13.01
CA CYS A 43 7.48 -7.64 -13.23
C CYS A 43 8.18 -7.31 -11.92
N GLU A 44 9.48 -7.53 -11.88
CA GLU A 44 10.35 -7.22 -10.75
C GLU A 44 11.37 -6.16 -11.14
N VAL A 45 11.68 -5.24 -10.23
CA VAL A 45 12.62 -4.15 -10.47
C VAL A 45 13.63 -4.07 -9.33
N PHE A 46 14.89 -3.90 -9.72
CA PHE A 46 16.01 -3.63 -8.84
C PHE A 46 16.58 -2.26 -9.19
N CYS A 47 16.65 -1.35 -8.23
CA CYS A 47 17.21 -0.01 -8.39
C CYS A 47 18.44 0.17 -7.49
N THR A 48 19.54 0.67 -8.04
CA THR A 48 20.75 1.02 -7.28
C THR A 48 21.46 2.21 -7.93
N THR A 49 22.60 2.63 -7.38
CA THR A 49 23.38 3.75 -7.93
C THR A 49 23.61 3.58 -9.44
N GLY A 50 23.05 4.51 -10.22
CA GLY A 50 23.27 4.57 -11.67
C GLY A 50 22.65 3.44 -12.50
N LEU A 51 21.84 2.54 -11.91
CA LEU A 51 21.31 1.37 -12.61
C LEU A 51 19.89 1.01 -12.17
N VAL A 52 19.05 0.70 -13.13
CA VAL A 52 17.75 0.03 -12.94
C VAL A 52 17.72 -1.25 -13.77
N VAL A 53 17.41 -2.37 -13.14
CA VAL A 53 17.19 -3.67 -13.80
C VAL A 53 15.71 -3.99 -13.71
N VAL A 54 15.08 -4.25 -14.85
CA VAL A 54 13.69 -4.67 -14.97
C VAL A 54 13.66 -6.10 -15.50
N GLY A 55 13.11 -7.01 -14.75
CA GLY A 55 13.06 -8.42 -15.11
C GLY A 55 11.69 -9.03 -14.79
N GLY A 56 11.55 -10.32 -15.09
CA GLY A 56 10.34 -11.09 -14.81
C GLY A 56 9.67 -11.63 -16.07
N GLU A 57 8.43 -12.11 -15.92
CA GLU A 57 7.70 -12.81 -16.98
C GLU A 57 6.52 -11.95 -17.44
N ILE A 58 6.51 -11.62 -18.72
CA ILE A 58 5.44 -10.84 -19.37
C ILE A 58 4.97 -11.53 -20.63
N THR A 59 3.68 -11.83 -20.70
CA THR A 59 2.98 -12.27 -21.91
C THR A 59 1.96 -11.22 -22.26
N THR A 60 2.19 -10.51 -23.37
CA THR A 60 1.33 -9.42 -23.85
C THR A 60 1.37 -9.35 -25.36
N SER A 61 0.33 -8.81 -25.98
CA SER A 61 0.26 -8.54 -27.41
C SER A 61 0.75 -7.12 -27.78
N THR A 62 1.08 -6.30 -26.77
CA THR A 62 1.53 -4.92 -26.99
C THR A 62 3.05 -4.79 -26.87
N TYR A 63 3.59 -3.73 -27.47
CA TYR A 63 4.99 -3.32 -27.27
C TYR A 63 5.09 -2.34 -26.11
N ILE A 64 6.07 -2.54 -25.25
CA ILE A 64 6.38 -1.63 -24.13
C ILE A 64 7.83 -1.15 -24.25
N ASP A 65 8.03 0.15 -24.15
CA ASP A 65 9.37 0.75 -24.04
C ASP A 65 9.74 0.86 -22.56
N VAL A 66 10.41 -0.18 -22.08
CA VAL A 66 10.82 -0.28 -20.66
C VAL A 66 11.72 0.88 -20.24
N GLN A 67 12.62 1.32 -21.14
CA GLN A 67 13.55 2.40 -20.83
C GLN A 67 12.82 3.74 -20.67
N ASP A 68 11.88 4.02 -21.55
CA ASP A 68 11.05 5.24 -21.47
C ASP A 68 10.19 5.26 -20.20
N ILE A 69 9.59 4.12 -19.86
CA ILE A 69 8.79 3.94 -18.61
C ILE A 69 9.65 4.24 -17.37
N VAL A 70 10.85 3.64 -17.29
CA VAL A 70 11.78 3.84 -16.17
C VAL A 70 12.13 5.32 -16.02
N ARG A 71 12.56 5.96 -17.08
CA ARG A 71 13.00 7.36 -17.08
C ARG A 71 11.88 8.31 -16.67
N LYS A 72 10.69 8.15 -17.26
CA LYS A 72 9.51 8.97 -16.90
C LYS A 72 9.16 8.81 -15.44
N LYS A 73 9.15 7.59 -14.92
CA LYS A 73 8.79 7.33 -13.53
C LYS A 73 9.79 7.97 -12.56
N ILE A 74 11.09 7.89 -12.83
CA ILE A 74 12.13 8.52 -12.00
C ILE A 74 11.94 10.05 -11.96
N ASP A 75 11.67 10.67 -13.13
CA ASP A 75 11.41 12.12 -13.23
C ASP A 75 10.13 12.52 -12.46
N GLU A 76 9.03 11.74 -12.58
CA GLU A 76 7.77 11.97 -11.87
C GLU A 76 7.92 11.87 -10.34
N ILE A 77 8.76 10.97 -9.86
CA ILE A 77 9.08 10.84 -8.43
C ILE A 77 9.81 12.09 -7.93
N GLY A 78 10.64 12.71 -8.78
CA GLY A 78 11.33 13.96 -8.50
C GLY A 78 12.85 13.83 -8.35
N TYR A 79 13.44 12.71 -8.75
CA TYR A 79 14.89 12.57 -8.82
C TYR A 79 15.42 13.37 -10.00
N LYS A 80 16.47 14.18 -9.76
CA LYS A 80 17.05 15.09 -10.74
C LYS A 80 18.57 14.88 -10.85
N PRO A 81 19.19 15.27 -11.98
CA PRO A 81 20.64 15.24 -12.10
C PRO A 81 21.35 15.92 -10.92
N GLY A 82 22.38 15.27 -10.41
CA GLY A 82 23.12 15.71 -9.23
C GLY A 82 22.70 15.06 -7.91
N MET A 83 21.61 14.28 -7.88
CA MET A 83 21.17 13.54 -6.68
C MET A 83 21.79 12.14 -6.54
N GLY A 84 22.75 11.77 -7.45
CA GLY A 84 23.38 10.46 -7.45
C GLY A 84 22.55 9.33 -8.08
N PHE A 85 21.25 9.58 -8.28
CA PHE A 85 20.31 8.74 -9.03
C PHE A 85 19.33 9.66 -9.76
N ASP A 86 19.15 9.47 -11.05
CA ASP A 86 18.23 10.24 -11.91
C ASP A 86 17.86 9.45 -13.17
N SER A 87 17.02 10.02 -14.03
CA SER A 87 16.52 9.39 -15.25
C SER A 87 17.59 9.08 -16.33
N ASN A 88 18.84 9.53 -16.15
CA ASN A 88 19.97 9.18 -17.01
C ASN A 88 20.67 7.87 -16.60
N CYS A 89 20.18 7.19 -15.56
CA CYS A 89 20.74 5.90 -15.14
C CYS A 89 20.65 4.85 -16.25
N GLY A 90 21.55 3.86 -16.20
CA GLY A 90 21.49 2.68 -17.07
C GLY A 90 20.19 1.89 -16.81
N THR A 91 19.57 1.39 -17.87
CA THR A 91 18.40 0.52 -17.77
C THR A 91 18.70 -0.81 -18.46
N LEU A 92 18.58 -1.91 -17.71
CA LEU A 92 18.68 -3.27 -18.25
C LEU A 92 17.29 -3.91 -18.23
N SER A 93 16.91 -4.55 -19.34
CA SER A 93 15.68 -5.34 -19.44
C SER A 93 16.03 -6.82 -19.56
N CYS A 94 15.49 -7.62 -18.62
CA CYS A 94 15.63 -9.08 -18.56
C CYS A 94 14.24 -9.72 -18.47
N ILE A 95 13.34 -9.33 -19.41
CA ILE A 95 11.96 -9.80 -19.46
C ILE A 95 11.87 -11.02 -20.38
N HIS A 96 11.13 -12.05 -19.91
CA HIS A 96 10.84 -13.27 -20.65
C HIS A 96 9.33 -13.48 -20.78
N SER A 97 8.90 -14.40 -21.66
CA SER A 97 7.50 -14.85 -21.69
C SER A 97 7.21 -15.79 -20.53
N GLN A 98 5.96 -15.79 -20.04
CA GLN A 98 5.50 -16.68 -18.96
C GLN A 98 5.65 -18.16 -19.34
N SER A 99 5.99 -19.01 -18.35
CA SER A 99 6.03 -20.46 -18.52
C SER A 99 4.67 -21.02 -18.92
N PRO A 100 4.60 -21.91 -19.92
CA PRO A 100 3.39 -22.61 -20.29
C PRO A 100 2.74 -23.42 -19.15
N ASP A 101 3.57 -23.94 -18.22
CA ASP A 101 3.10 -24.76 -17.10
C ASP A 101 2.25 -23.94 -16.10
N ILE A 102 2.64 -22.68 -15.86
CA ILE A 102 1.88 -21.76 -15.01
C ILE A 102 0.57 -21.34 -15.70
N ALA A 103 0.59 -21.12 -17.01
CA ALA A 103 -0.57 -20.70 -17.78
C ALA A 103 -1.73 -21.73 -17.70
N MET A 104 -1.46 -23.03 -17.70
CA MET A 104 -2.47 -24.07 -17.64
C MET A 104 -3.42 -23.98 -16.42
N GLY A 105 -2.92 -23.62 -15.27
CA GLY A 105 -3.73 -23.50 -14.03
C GLY A 105 -4.64 -22.27 -14.04
N VAL A 106 -4.17 -21.16 -14.62
CA VAL A 106 -4.89 -19.88 -14.67
C VAL A 106 -5.95 -19.85 -15.77
N ASP A 107 -5.68 -20.45 -16.92
CA ASP A 107 -6.58 -20.43 -18.09
C ASP A 107 -7.90 -21.16 -17.81
N THR A 108 -7.90 -22.15 -16.91
CA THR A 108 -9.10 -22.85 -16.44
C THR A 108 -9.93 -22.07 -15.40
N GLY A 109 -9.44 -20.90 -14.94
CA GLY A 109 -10.09 -20.04 -13.95
C GLY A 109 -9.70 -20.34 -12.50
N GLY A 110 -8.72 -21.20 -12.28
CA GLY A 110 -8.13 -21.48 -10.97
C GLY A 110 -7.15 -20.39 -10.53
N ALA A 111 -6.80 -20.39 -9.25
CA ALA A 111 -5.74 -19.55 -8.73
C ALA A 111 -4.39 -19.89 -9.37
N GLY A 112 -3.61 -18.87 -9.71
CA GLY A 112 -2.29 -19.04 -10.34
C GLY A 112 -1.19 -19.52 -9.39
N ASP A 113 -1.47 -19.47 -8.10
CA ASP A 113 -0.55 -19.93 -7.04
C ASP A 113 -1.34 -20.31 -5.79
N GLN A 114 -0.67 -20.98 -4.86
CA GLN A 114 -1.11 -21.11 -3.48
C GLN A 114 -0.81 -19.82 -2.72
N GLY A 115 -1.55 -19.55 -1.64
CA GLY A 115 -1.23 -18.41 -0.78
C GLY A 115 -2.30 -18.13 0.26
N ILE A 116 -1.94 -17.26 1.21
CA ILE A 116 -2.85 -16.68 2.19
C ILE A 116 -2.84 -15.17 2.04
N MET A 117 -4.01 -14.55 2.02
CA MET A 117 -4.19 -13.11 1.89
C MET A 117 -5.03 -12.59 3.05
N PHE A 118 -4.69 -11.42 3.54
CA PHE A 118 -5.38 -10.78 4.63
C PHE A 118 -5.96 -9.44 4.20
N GLY A 119 -7.12 -9.12 4.74
CA GLY A 119 -7.72 -7.80 4.66
C GLY A 119 -8.29 -7.40 6.01
N GLY A 120 -8.26 -6.11 6.32
CA GLY A 120 -8.76 -5.63 7.61
C GLY A 120 -9.49 -4.30 7.50
N ALA A 121 -10.27 -4.00 8.53
CA ALA A 121 -10.91 -2.71 8.75
C ALA A 121 -11.11 -2.47 10.25
N VAL A 122 -11.02 -1.21 10.67
CA VAL A 122 -11.21 -0.80 12.07
C VAL A 122 -11.78 0.62 12.11
N THR A 123 -12.61 0.90 13.12
CA THR A 123 -13.35 2.18 13.26
C THR A 123 -12.49 3.34 13.80
N GLU A 124 -11.17 3.31 13.64
CA GLU A 124 -10.29 4.37 14.15
C GLU A 124 -10.31 5.64 13.28
N THR A 125 -10.62 5.50 11.97
CA THR A 125 -10.68 6.60 10.99
C THR A 125 -11.90 6.46 10.08
N GLU A 126 -12.26 7.53 9.36
CA GLU A 126 -13.39 7.52 8.42
C GLU A 126 -13.21 6.51 7.28
N GLU A 127 -11.98 6.32 6.81
CA GLU A 127 -11.64 5.31 5.81
C GLU A 127 -11.59 3.89 6.36
N LEU A 128 -11.86 3.71 7.66
CA LEU A 128 -11.82 2.44 8.39
C LEU A 128 -10.42 1.80 8.35
N MET A 129 -9.41 2.60 8.65
CA MET A 129 -8.00 2.23 8.71
C MET A 129 -7.40 2.52 10.10
N PRO A 130 -6.28 1.87 10.45
CA PRO A 130 -5.55 2.18 11.69
C PRO A 130 -5.00 3.61 11.67
N LEU A 131 -5.29 4.39 12.71
CA LEU A 131 -4.93 5.81 12.78
C LEU A 131 -3.41 6.06 12.72
N ALA A 132 -2.60 5.20 13.35
CA ALA A 132 -1.14 5.35 13.30
C ALA A 132 -0.59 5.29 11.86
N LEU A 133 -1.14 4.39 11.03
CA LEU A 133 -0.78 4.28 9.62
C LEU A 133 -1.25 5.51 8.83
N VAL A 134 -2.48 5.94 9.05
CA VAL A 134 -3.05 7.11 8.35
C VAL A 134 -2.23 8.36 8.64
N LEU A 135 -1.88 8.61 9.90
CA LEU A 135 -1.05 9.74 10.28
C LEU A 135 0.35 9.69 9.65
N SER A 136 1.01 8.51 9.69
CA SER A 136 2.32 8.35 9.07
C SER A 136 2.28 8.58 7.56
N ARG A 137 1.23 8.08 6.87
CA ARG A 137 0.99 8.33 5.45
C ARG A 137 0.77 9.81 5.16
N GLU A 138 -0.12 10.49 5.88
CA GLU A 138 -0.45 11.90 5.63
C GLU A 138 0.75 12.84 5.82
N ILE A 139 1.63 12.55 6.79
CA ILE A 139 2.88 13.29 6.95
C ILE A 139 3.70 13.26 5.64
N LEU A 140 3.84 12.11 5.03
CA LEU A 140 4.64 11.97 3.79
C LEU A 140 3.91 12.47 2.55
N VAL A 141 2.59 12.33 2.48
CA VAL A 141 1.78 12.95 1.41
C VAL A 141 1.99 14.46 1.42
N LYS A 142 1.89 15.10 2.60
CA LYS A 142 2.07 16.54 2.75
C LYS A 142 3.50 16.98 2.43
N LEU A 143 4.51 16.29 2.96
CA LEU A 143 5.92 16.58 2.68
C LEU A 143 6.25 16.45 1.19
N THR A 144 5.80 15.37 0.54
CA THR A 144 6.00 15.14 -0.89
C THR A 144 5.35 16.23 -1.72
N ASN A 145 4.12 16.64 -1.38
CA ASN A 145 3.41 17.71 -2.09
C ASN A 145 4.13 19.05 -1.92
N MET A 146 4.55 19.41 -0.72
CA MET A 146 5.30 20.63 -0.45
C MET A 146 6.65 20.66 -1.21
N MET A 147 7.33 19.51 -1.30
CA MET A 147 8.54 19.36 -2.13
C MET A 147 8.23 19.58 -3.63
N LYS A 148 7.23 18.88 -4.16
CA LYS A 148 6.86 18.97 -5.58
C LYS A 148 6.38 20.37 -5.98
N ASN A 149 5.69 21.07 -5.07
CA ASN A 149 5.22 22.46 -5.27
C ASN A 149 6.31 23.51 -5.02
N ASN A 150 7.56 23.11 -4.69
CA ASN A 150 8.66 24.00 -4.33
C ASN A 150 8.42 24.89 -3.09
N GLU A 151 7.53 24.48 -2.20
CA GLU A 151 7.29 25.17 -0.91
C GLU A 151 8.44 24.91 0.07
N ILE A 152 9.06 23.71 -0.02
CA ILE A 152 10.27 23.30 0.71
C ILE A 152 11.35 22.90 -0.30
N LYS A 153 12.20 23.85 -0.69
CA LYS A 153 13.16 23.66 -1.79
C LYS A 153 14.31 22.71 -1.45
N TRP A 154 14.63 22.60 -0.18
CA TRP A 154 15.72 21.77 0.32
C TRP A 154 15.36 20.28 0.43
N ALA A 155 14.06 19.92 0.44
CA ALA A 155 13.64 18.54 0.57
C ALA A 155 13.93 17.73 -0.70
N ARG A 156 14.24 16.45 -0.51
CA ARG A 156 14.52 15.47 -1.57
C ARG A 156 13.54 14.29 -1.49
N PRO A 157 13.44 13.45 -2.53
CA PRO A 157 12.36 12.47 -2.65
C PRO A 157 12.34 11.37 -1.58
N ASP A 158 13.48 10.95 -1.02
CA ASP A 158 13.54 9.87 -0.04
C ASP A 158 13.16 10.37 1.36
N GLN A 159 12.00 9.92 1.82
CA GLN A 159 11.44 10.36 3.11
C GLN A 159 10.79 9.16 3.81
N LYS A 160 10.84 9.18 5.14
CA LYS A 160 10.22 8.17 6.02
C LYS A 160 9.49 8.83 7.16
N SER A 161 8.42 8.22 7.64
CA SER A 161 7.69 8.63 8.83
C SER A 161 7.32 7.43 9.68
N GLN A 162 7.18 7.66 10.98
CA GLN A 162 6.69 6.67 11.93
C GLN A 162 5.89 7.38 13.02
N VAL A 163 4.73 6.84 13.38
CA VAL A 163 3.86 7.39 14.42
C VAL A 163 3.55 6.31 15.44
N THR A 164 3.78 6.63 16.71
CA THR A 164 3.42 5.78 17.85
C THR A 164 2.23 6.38 18.58
N LEU A 165 1.16 5.60 18.71
CA LEU A 165 -0.04 5.95 19.48
C LEU A 165 -0.06 5.18 20.79
N ALA A 166 -0.54 5.84 21.84
CA ALA A 166 -0.87 5.24 23.11
C ALA A 166 -2.37 4.94 23.16
N TYR A 167 -2.73 3.72 23.56
CA TYR A 167 -4.10 3.25 23.69
C TYR A 167 -4.43 3.03 25.16
N ASP A 168 -5.63 3.41 25.56
CA ASP A 168 -6.16 3.19 26.90
C ASP A 168 -6.53 1.71 27.15
N GLU A 169 -7.03 1.41 28.33
CA GLU A 169 -7.45 0.06 28.74
C GLU A 169 -8.63 -0.51 27.92
N ASN A 170 -9.38 0.35 27.20
CA ASN A 170 -10.48 -0.03 26.33
C ASN A 170 -10.05 -0.17 24.86
N GLY A 171 -8.75 -0.01 24.58
CA GLY A 171 -8.22 -0.07 23.22
C GLY A 171 -8.52 1.17 22.37
N LYS A 172 -8.87 2.30 22.99
CA LYS A 172 -9.08 3.59 22.31
C LYS A 172 -7.80 4.42 22.32
N VAL A 173 -7.55 5.15 21.25
CA VAL A 173 -6.45 6.10 21.17
C VAL A 173 -6.60 7.18 22.23
N ASP A 174 -5.59 7.33 23.10
CA ASP A 174 -5.53 8.36 24.15
C ASP A 174 -4.68 9.55 23.67
N HIS A 175 -3.48 9.31 23.13
CA HIS A 175 -2.60 10.35 22.63
C HIS A 175 -1.53 9.84 21.64
N VAL A 176 -0.87 10.77 21.00
CA VAL A 176 0.35 10.50 20.20
C VAL A 176 1.56 10.54 21.13
N ASP A 177 2.29 9.42 21.26
CA ASP A 177 3.48 9.34 22.11
C ASP A 177 4.72 9.91 21.39
N SER A 178 4.94 9.47 20.15
CA SER A 178 6.13 9.88 19.40
C SER A 178 5.90 9.90 17.90
N ILE A 179 6.67 10.78 17.23
CA ILE A 179 6.69 10.92 15.77
C ILE A 179 8.15 10.97 15.33
N VAL A 180 8.50 10.07 14.41
CA VAL A 180 9.80 10.05 13.72
C VAL A 180 9.58 10.46 12.28
N VAL A 181 10.39 11.41 11.78
CA VAL A 181 10.40 11.79 10.35
C VAL A 181 11.85 11.91 9.90
N SER A 182 12.17 11.23 8.80
CA SER A 182 13.45 11.37 8.12
C SER A 182 13.20 11.93 6.72
N VAL A 183 13.81 13.04 6.39
CA VAL A 183 13.69 13.72 5.09
C VAL A 183 15.06 13.88 4.48
N GLN A 184 15.28 13.29 3.30
CA GLN A 184 16.47 13.57 2.50
C GLN A 184 16.47 15.05 2.11
N HIS A 185 17.62 15.70 2.19
CA HIS A 185 17.72 17.16 2.04
C HIS A 185 19.01 17.62 1.36
N ASP A 186 19.01 18.87 0.90
CA ASP A 186 20.21 19.52 0.40
C ASP A 186 21.22 19.75 1.53
N GLU A 187 22.50 19.86 1.16
CA GLU A 187 23.60 20.01 2.11
C GLU A 187 23.56 21.33 2.90
N ASP A 188 23.01 22.37 2.28
CA ASP A 188 23.04 23.75 2.80
C ASP A 188 21.94 24.05 3.84
N VAL A 189 20.94 23.19 4.02
CA VAL A 189 19.87 23.40 5.01
C VAL A 189 20.33 23.00 6.42
N THR A 190 19.96 23.78 7.42
CA THR A 190 20.27 23.46 8.82
C THR A 190 19.26 22.46 9.39
N HIS A 191 19.71 21.67 10.38
CA HIS A 191 18.83 20.74 11.09
C HIS A 191 17.65 21.46 11.76
N ASP A 192 17.89 22.60 12.37
CA ASP A 192 16.85 23.41 13.05
C ASP A 192 15.75 23.86 12.06
N GLU A 193 16.13 24.22 10.82
CA GLU A 193 15.15 24.58 9.78
C GLU A 193 14.32 23.37 9.35
N ILE A 194 14.95 22.20 9.20
CA ILE A 194 14.24 20.95 8.88
C ILE A 194 13.24 20.63 9.99
N GLU A 195 13.71 20.57 11.23
CA GLU A 195 12.89 20.23 12.39
C GLU A 195 11.70 21.18 12.55
N LYS A 196 11.96 22.48 12.55
CA LYS A 196 10.91 23.50 12.65
C LYS A 196 9.89 23.38 11.51
N THR A 197 10.36 23.20 10.28
CA THR A 197 9.47 23.09 9.11
C THR A 197 8.59 21.85 9.20
N VAL A 198 9.16 20.70 9.53
CA VAL A 198 8.42 19.44 9.65
C VAL A 198 7.37 19.52 10.77
N ILE A 199 7.75 20.00 11.94
CA ILE A 199 6.84 20.08 13.08
C ILE A 199 5.72 21.09 12.80
N GLU A 200 6.06 22.33 12.44
CA GLU A 200 5.08 23.44 12.37
C GLU A 200 4.21 23.38 11.11
N LYS A 201 4.81 23.05 9.96
CA LYS A 201 4.08 23.11 8.68
C LYS A 201 3.47 21.78 8.25
N VAL A 202 3.96 20.66 8.78
CA VAL A 202 3.49 19.33 8.37
C VAL A 202 2.76 18.64 9.50
N VAL A 203 3.43 18.35 10.62
CA VAL A 203 2.87 17.50 11.67
C VAL A 203 1.70 18.16 12.40
N LYS A 204 1.90 19.36 12.96
CA LYS A 204 0.85 20.04 13.73
C LYS A 204 -0.48 20.21 12.98
N PRO A 205 -0.52 20.67 11.72
CA PRO A 205 -1.79 20.78 10.98
C PRO A 205 -2.46 19.41 10.72
N ILE A 206 -1.69 18.32 10.63
CA ILE A 206 -2.27 16.98 10.50
C ILE A 206 -2.89 16.55 11.83
N LEU A 207 -2.20 16.74 12.95
CA LEU A 207 -2.74 16.43 14.27
C LEU A 207 -4.03 17.20 14.57
N GLU A 208 -4.06 18.51 14.22
CA GLU A 208 -5.26 19.36 14.35
C GLU A 208 -6.45 18.79 13.53
N LYS A 209 -6.22 18.33 12.30
CA LYS A 209 -7.25 17.70 11.47
C LYS A 209 -7.90 16.49 12.15
N TYR A 210 -7.14 15.73 12.93
CA TYR A 210 -7.62 14.56 13.67
C TYR A 210 -8.01 14.85 15.12
N ASN A 211 -8.07 16.14 15.52
CA ASN A 211 -8.36 16.58 16.90
C ASN A 211 -7.41 15.97 17.94
N LEU A 212 -6.15 15.76 17.55
CA LEU A 212 -5.10 15.22 18.42
C LEU A 212 -4.26 16.37 19.00
N ASN A 213 -3.98 16.31 20.30
CA ASN A 213 -3.11 17.28 20.97
C ASN A 213 -1.67 17.07 20.51
N SER A 214 -0.96 18.17 20.21
CA SER A 214 0.46 18.18 19.86
C SER A 214 1.40 18.37 21.08
N ASP A 215 0.85 18.55 22.29
CA ASP A 215 1.65 18.73 23.49
C ASP A 215 2.27 17.41 23.95
N ASN A 216 3.50 17.49 24.47
CA ASN A 216 4.23 16.36 25.05
C ASN A 216 4.61 15.23 24.07
N ILE A 217 4.48 15.44 22.75
CA ILE A 217 4.94 14.48 21.74
C ILE A 217 6.47 14.49 21.69
N LYS A 218 7.07 13.30 21.64
CA LYS A 218 8.51 13.14 21.39
C LYS A 218 8.76 13.19 19.89
N TYR A 219 9.35 14.27 19.40
CA TYR A 219 9.70 14.43 18.01
C TYR A 219 11.14 13.95 17.75
N TYR A 220 11.31 13.14 16.70
CA TYR A 220 12.59 12.64 16.22
C TYR A 220 12.71 12.98 14.72
N ILE A 221 13.11 14.22 14.43
CA ILE A 221 13.24 14.71 13.07
C ILE A 221 14.70 14.63 12.62
N ASN A 222 14.99 13.86 11.58
CA ASN A 222 16.35 13.56 11.13
C ASN A 222 17.31 13.31 12.31
N PRO A 223 17.06 12.29 13.17
CA PRO A 223 17.75 12.15 14.45
C PRO A 223 19.25 11.92 14.33
N THR A 224 19.77 11.56 13.16
CA THR A 224 21.21 11.48 12.87
C THR A 224 21.81 12.83 12.45
N GLY A 225 20.99 13.88 12.32
CA GLY A 225 21.38 15.24 11.96
C GLY A 225 21.57 15.49 10.47
N ARG A 226 21.94 14.49 9.66
CA ARG A 226 22.22 14.64 8.23
C ARG A 226 21.67 13.47 7.42
N PHE A 227 20.93 13.80 6.35
CA PHE A 227 20.41 12.81 5.40
C PHE A 227 20.46 13.40 3.97
N VAL A 228 21.67 13.59 3.43
CA VAL A 228 21.91 14.16 2.11
C VAL A 228 21.97 13.05 1.05
N ILE A 229 22.67 11.95 1.33
CA ILE A 229 22.75 10.79 0.46
C ILE A 229 21.56 9.88 0.77
N GLY A 230 20.64 9.73 -0.19
CA GLY A 230 19.42 8.93 -0.06
C GLY A 230 18.96 8.40 -1.41
N GLY A 231 17.78 7.80 -1.43
CA GLY A 231 17.24 7.14 -2.59
C GLY A 231 18.09 5.95 -3.05
N PRO A 232 17.94 5.47 -4.31
CA PRO A 232 18.72 4.36 -4.85
C PRO A 232 20.24 4.58 -4.89
N HIS A 233 20.69 5.82 -4.68
CA HIS A 233 22.11 6.13 -4.49
C HIS A 233 22.62 5.76 -3.10
N GLY A 234 21.79 5.89 -2.07
CA GLY A 234 22.14 5.59 -0.69
C GLY A 234 21.87 4.14 -0.29
N ASP A 235 20.81 3.55 -0.84
CA ASP A 235 20.37 2.19 -0.54
C ASP A 235 19.69 1.56 -1.76
N THR A 236 19.83 0.25 -1.91
CA THR A 236 19.25 -0.49 -3.03
C THR A 236 17.76 -0.75 -2.82
N GLY A 237 16.95 -0.52 -3.87
CA GLY A 237 15.52 -0.82 -3.90
C GLY A 237 15.20 -2.09 -4.68
N VAL A 238 14.20 -2.82 -4.21
CA VAL A 238 13.66 -4.01 -4.87
C VAL A 238 12.13 -4.01 -4.77
N THR A 239 11.45 -4.41 -5.84
CA THR A 239 9.99 -4.60 -5.84
C THR A 239 9.54 -5.53 -4.71
N GLY A 240 8.45 -5.20 -4.03
CA GLY A 240 7.82 -6.06 -3.03
C GLY A 240 8.48 -6.11 -1.66
N ARG A 241 9.33 -5.13 -1.32
CA ARG A 241 9.98 -5.05 0.00
C ARG A 241 9.31 -4.07 0.97
N LYS A 242 8.17 -3.47 0.60
CA LYS A 242 7.39 -2.55 1.45
C LYS A 242 5.94 -3.00 1.61
N ILE A 243 5.72 -4.31 1.69
CA ILE A 243 4.40 -4.94 1.72
C ILE A 243 3.56 -4.53 2.95
N ILE A 244 4.19 -4.22 4.06
CA ILE A 244 3.51 -3.76 5.29
C ILE A 244 3.06 -2.30 5.14
N VAL A 245 3.87 -1.46 4.51
CA VAL A 245 3.50 -0.08 4.13
C VAL A 245 2.36 -0.07 3.10
N ASP A 246 2.37 -1.01 2.17
CA ASP A 246 1.34 -1.15 1.14
C ASP A 246 -0.03 -1.52 1.71
N THR A 247 -0.09 -2.07 2.92
CA THR A 247 -1.30 -2.63 3.53
C THR A 247 -1.73 -1.90 4.80
N TYR A 248 -1.40 -2.42 5.98
CA TYR A 248 -1.99 -1.95 7.25
C TYR A 248 -0.96 -1.50 8.29
N GLY A 249 0.32 -1.32 7.91
CA GLY A 249 1.35 -0.83 8.81
C GLY A 249 1.61 -1.73 10.03
N GLY A 250 1.34 -3.03 9.90
CA GLY A 250 1.51 -4.02 10.97
C GLY A 250 0.29 -4.20 11.88
N TYR A 251 -0.80 -3.47 11.67
CA TYR A 251 -1.99 -3.56 12.52
C TYR A 251 -2.79 -4.86 12.29
N PHE A 252 -2.88 -5.30 11.06
CA PHE A 252 -3.43 -6.60 10.66
C PHE A 252 -2.32 -7.51 10.12
N ARG A 253 -2.59 -8.81 10.06
CA ARG A 253 -1.69 -9.82 9.52
C ARG A 253 -1.42 -9.60 8.04
N HIS A 254 -0.36 -10.22 7.54
CA HIS A 254 0.01 -10.19 6.13
C HIS A 254 0.40 -11.59 5.66
N GLY A 255 -0.01 -11.97 4.46
CA GLY A 255 0.28 -13.28 3.88
C GLY A 255 1.67 -13.41 3.24
N GLY A 256 2.39 -12.29 3.08
CA GLY A 256 3.73 -12.24 2.50
C GLY A 256 3.77 -11.92 1.00
N GLY A 257 2.63 -11.97 0.28
CA GLY A 257 2.56 -11.67 -1.15
C GLY A 257 2.70 -10.17 -1.45
N ALA A 258 3.62 -9.80 -2.35
CA ALA A 258 3.74 -8.44 -2.86
C ALA A 258 2.69 -8.15 -3.93
N PHE A 259 2.31 -6.87 -4.08
CA PHE A 259 1.31 -6.41 -5.05
C PHE A 259 1.94 -5.91 -6.34
N SER A 260 2.89 -4.99 -6.23
CA SER A 260 3.47 -4.28 -7.37
C SER A 260 4.08 -5.22 -8.41
N GLY A 261 3.87 -4.90 -9.68
CA GLY A 261 4.36 -5.68 -10.81
C GLY A 261 3.51 -6.90 -11.19
N LYS A 262 2.46 -7.23 -10.42
CA LYS A 262 1.59 -8.39 -10.65
C LYS A 262 0.25 -7.98 -11.27
N ASP A 263 -0.13 -8.65 -12.37
CA ASP A 263 -1.47 -8.47 -12.96
C ASP A 263 -2.57 -9.09 -12.09
N PRO A 264 -3.86 -8.73 -12.31
CA PRO A 264 -4.99 -9.16 -11.48
C PRO A 264 -5.20 -10.68 -11.34
N SER A 265 -4.64 -11.50 -12.22
CA SER A 265 -4.72 -12.96 -12.09
C SER A 265 -3.93 -13.51 -10.90
N LYS A 266 -3.01 -12.73 -10.35
CA LYS A 266 -2.22 -13.08 -9.17
C LYS A 266 -3.04 -12.79 -7.91
N VAL A 267 -3.46 -13.86 -7.22
CA VAL A 267 -4.29 -13.77 -6.01
C VAL A 267 -3.61 -13.03 -4.86
N ASP A 268 -2.28 -13.02 -4.82
CA ASP A 268 -1.51 -12.18 -3.88
C ASP A 268 -2.00 -10.74 -3.86
N ARG A 269 -2.30 -10.19 -5.03
CA ARG A 269 -2.82 -8.83 -5.20
C ARG A 269 -4.33 -8.80 -5.15
N SER A 270 -5.00 -9.50 -6.04
CA SER A 270 -6.45 -9.40 -6.21
C SER A 270 -7.24 -9.89 -4.99
N ALA A 271 -6.84 -10.99 -4.37
CA ALA A 271 -7.52 -11.50 -3.19
C ALA A 271 -7.21 -10.70 -1.91
N ALA A 272 -6.06 -10.04 -1.81
CA ALA A 272 -5.81 -9.08 -0.73
C ALA A 272 -6.74 -7.85 -0.83
N TYR A 273 -6.98 -7.35 -2.05
CA TYR A 273 -7.98 -6.29 -2.28
C TYR A 273 -9.40 -6.77 -1.96
N ALA A 274 -9.76 -7.99 -2.37
CA ALA A 274 -11.06 -8.57 -2.02
C ALA A 274 -11.23 -8.76 -0.52
N ALA A 275 -10.22 -9.22 0.19
CA ALA A 275 -10.25 -9.34 1.65
C ALA A 275 -10.47 -7.98 2.34
N ARG A 276 -9.84 -6.89 1.82
CA ARG A 276 -10.15 -5.52 2.28
C ARG A 276 -11.59 -5.14 2.02
N TRP A 277 -12.10 -5.38 0.83
CA TRP A 277 -13.48 -5.08 0.45
C TRP A 277 -14.48 -5.77 1.39
N VAL A 278 -14.27 -7.05 1.69
CA VAL A 278 -15.08 -7.81 2.63
C VAL A 278 -15.02 -7.21 4.04
N ALA A 279 -13.80 -7.04 4.59
CA ALA A 279 -13.61 -6.52 5.94
C ALA A 279 -14.21 -5.12 6.12
N LYS A 280 -14.04 -4.25 5.11
CA LYS A 280 -14.56 -2.88 5.15
C LYS A 280 -16.09 -2.86 5.16
N ASN A 281 -16.75 -3.69 4.35
CA ASN A 281 -18.21 -3.77 4.32
C ASN A 281 -18.77 -4.38 5.62
N ILE A 282 -18.09 -5.33 6.27
CA ILE A 282 -18.49 -5.88 7.58
C ILE A 282 -18.49 -4.79 8.66
N VAL A 283 -17.39 -4.02 8.75
CA VAL A 283 -17.27 -2.95 9.74
C VAL A 283 -18.26 -1.82 9.45
N ALA A 284 -18.41 -1.43 8.19
CA ALA A 284 -19.36 -0.40 7.78
C ALA A 284 -20.84 -0.84 7.95
N ALA A 285 -21.12 -2.13 7.89
CA ALA A 285 -22.44 -2.70 8.23
C ALA A 285 -22.70 -2.72 9.73
N GLU A 286 -21.74 -2.24 10.56
CA GLU A 286 -21.81 -2.22 12.02
C GLU A 286 -21.89 -3.61 12.68
N LEU A 287 -21.42 -4.65 11.97
CA LEU A 287 -21.40 -6.02 12.49
C LEU A 287 -20.25 -6.25 13.47
N ALA A 288 -19.18 -5.47 13.36
CA ALA A 288 -18.04 -5.45 14.27
C ALA A 288 -17.34 -4.08 14.21
N ASP A 289 -16.60 -3.70 15.25
CA ASP A 289 -15.80 -2.46 15.24
C ASP A 289 -14.40 -2.68 14.65
N LYS A 290 -13.95 -3.93 14.62
CA LYS A 290 -12.69 -4.39 14.02
C LYS A 290 -12.91 -5.74 13.35
N CYS A 291 -12.38 -5.90 12.13
CA CYS A 291 -12.51 -7.16 11.40
C CYS A 291 -11.25 -7.43 10.58
N GLU A 292 -10.78 -8.68 10.63
CA GLU A 292 -9.75 -9.21 9.74
C GLU A 292 -10.32 -10.41 8.98
N ILE A 293 -10.08 -10.45 7.67
CA ILE A 293 -10.43 -11.55 6.79
C ILE A 293 -9.16 -12.24 6.33
N GLN A 294 -9.11 -13.56 6.45
CA GLN A 294 -8.11 -14.39 5.80
C GLN A 294 -8.75 -15.17 4.66
N LEU A 295 -8.18 -15.08 3.48
CA LEU A 295 -8.47 -15.93 2.34
C LEU A 295 -7.28 -16.82 2.05
N SER A 296 -7.51 -18.10 1.69
CA SER A 296 -6.44 -18.97 1.24
C SER A 296 -6.81 -19.67 -0.07
N TYR A 297 -5.82 -19.85 -0.93
CA TYR A 297 -5.99 -20.46 -2.25
C TYR A 297 -5.00 -21.60 -2.45
N ALA A 298 -5.37 -22.56 -3.30
CA ALA A 298 -4.49 -23.59 -3.83
C ALA A 298 -4.37 -23.41 -5.35
N ILE A 299 -3.20 -23.66 -5.90
CA ILE A 299 -2.94 -23.54 -7.34
C ILE A 299 -3.96 -24.36 -8.14
N GLY A 300 -4.51 -23.78 -9.19
CA GLY A 300 -5.50 -24.42 -10.07
C GLY A 300 -6.91 -24.58 -9.48
N VAL A 301 -7.14 -24.23 -8.21
CA VAL A 301 -8.46 -24.30 -7.57
C VAL A 301 -9.20 -22.97 -7.76
N PRO A 302 -10.46 -22.97 -8.26
CA PRO A 302 -11.17 -21.75 -8.63
C PRO A 302 -11.86 -21.04 -7.45
N TYR A 303 -11.81 -21.59 -6.25
CA TYR A 303 -12.41 -21.01 -5.05
C TYR A 303 -11.42 -21.00 -3.89
N PRO A 304 -11.56 -20.08 -2.92
CA PRO A 304 -10.73 -20.15 -1.72
C PRO A 304 -10.94 -21.47 -0.98
N VAL A 305 -9.84 -22.10 -0.55
CA VAL A 305 -9.87 -23.34 0.23
C VAL A 305 -10.27 -23.07 1.69
N SER A 306 -10.13 -21.82 2.16
CA SER A 306 -10.70 -21.38 3.43
C SER A 306 -10.96 -19.88 3.43
N ILE A 307 -11.99 -19.48 4.19
CA ILE A 307 -12.32 -18.11 4.54
C ILE A 307 -12.40 -18.06 6.07
N LYS A 308 -11.64 -17.17 6.68
CA LYS A 308 -11.72 -16.93 8.13
C LYS A 308 -12.10 -15.48 8.39
N VAL A 309 -13.07 -15.28 9.25
CA VAL A 309 -13.41 -13.99 9.84
C VAL A 309 -12.87 -13.95 11.29
N ASP A 310 -12.24 -12.85 11.67
CA ASP A 310 -11.77 -12.60 13.02
C ASP A 310 -12.17 -11.17 13.41
N THR A 311 -13.06 -11.02 14.36
CA THR A 311 -13.55 -9.71 14.81
C THR A 311 -12.86 -9.22 16.09
N PHE A 312 -11.88 -9.96 16.58
CA PHE A 312 -11.14 -9.64 17.81
C PHE A 312 -12.06 -9.41 19.03
N GLY A 313 -13.20 -10.11 19.06
CA GLY A 313 -14.19 -9.98 20.13
C GLY A 313 -15.04 -8.70 20.07
N THR A 314 -15.02 -7.96 18.95
CA THR A 314 -15.85 -6.76 18.74
C THR A 314 -17.16 -7.04 18.00
N SER A 315 -17.42 -8.29 17.64
CA SER A 315 -18.62 -8.69 16.91
C SER A 315 -19.89 -8.42 17.71
N LYS A 316 -20.93 -7.96 17.01
CA LYS A 316 -22.28 -7.73 17.55
C LYS A 316 -23.24 -8.87 17.23
N VAL A 317 -22.80 -9.84 16.42
CA VAL A 317 -23.51 -11.05 16.01
C VAL A 317 -22.52 -12.22 16.04
N ASP A 318 -22.99 -13.45 15.86
CA ASP A 318 -22.12 -14.62 15.81
C ASP A 318 -21.14 -14.54 14.63
N GLU A 319 -19.86 -14.82 14.87
CA GLU A 319 -18.82 -14.79 13.81
C GLU A 319 -19.06 -15.84 12.72
N ASP A 320 -19.65 -16.99 13.07
CA ASP A 320 -20.01 -18.02 12.09
C ASP A 320 -21.12 -17.51 11.16
N GLU A 321 -22.09 -16.73 11.68
CA GLU A 321 -23.12 -16.09 10.84
C GLU A 321 -22.50 -15.07 9.88
N ILE A 322 -21.51 -14.29 10.33
CA ILE A 322 -20.78 -13.36 9.45
C ILE A 322 -20.03 -14.14 8.36
N SER A 323 -19.35 -15.23 8.73
CA SER A 323 -18.58 -16.05 7.78
C SER A 323 -19.47 -16.69 6.72
N GLU A 324 -20.64 -17.18 7.12
CA GLU A 324 -21.65 -17.68 6.16
C GLU A 324 -22.18 -16.59 5.25
N ALA A 325 -22.45 -15.39 5.78
CA ALA A 325 -22.92 -14.26 4.99
C ALA A 325 -21.86 -13.85 3.94
N VAL A 326 -20.58 -13.78 4.32
CA VAL A 326 -19.46 -13.50 3.42
C VAL A 326 -19.45 -14.49 2.25
N SER A 327 -19.57 -15.79 2.55
CA SER A 327 -19.56 -16.84 1.51
C SER A 327 -20.75 -16.75 0.55
N LYS A 328 -21.89 -16.19 1.00
CA LYS A 328 -23.11 -16.01 0.17
C LYS A 328 -23.09 -14.72 -0.65
N VAL A 329 -22.49 -13.65 -0.12
CA VAL A 329 -22.57 -12.29 -0.67
C VAL A 329 -21.42 -11.98 -1.63
N PHE A 330 -20.24 -12.57 -1.42
CA PHE A 330 -19.04 -12.28 -2.19
C PHE A 330 -18.60 -13.48 -3.04
N ASP A 331 -18.47 -13.25 -4.34
CA ASP A 331 -17.78 -14.20 -5.21
C ASP A 331 -16.26 -14.00 -5.08
N LEU A 332 -15.65 -14.85 -4.27
CA LEU A 332 -14.21 -14.80 -3.97
C LEU A 332 -13.39 -15.75 -4.87
N SER A 333 -13.95 -16.23 -5.99
CA SER A 333 -13.17 -16.86 -7.04
C SER A 333 -12.23 -15.82 -7.70
N PRO A 334 -11.05 -16.20 -8.22
CA PRO A 334 -10.14 -15.24 -8.88
C PRO A 334 -10.84 -14.40 -9.96
N ARG A 335 -11.64 -15.04 -10.83
CA ARG A 335 -12.42 -14.32 -11.88
C ARG A 335 -13.55 -13.47 -11.30
N GLY A 336 -14.20 -13.94 -10.24
CA GLY A 336 -15.24 -13.19 -9.52
C GLY A 336 -14.67 -11.90 -8.94
N ILE A 337 -13.50 -11.97 -8.32
CA ILE A 337 -12.79 -10.83 -7.78
C ILE A 337 -12.39 -9.85 -8.88
N GLU A 338 -11.73 -10.31 -9.95
CA GLU A 338 -11.33 -9.45 -11.08
C GLU A 338 -12.50 -8.65 -11.63
N LYS A 339 -13.66 -9.30 -11.79
CA LYS A 339 -14.89 -8.69 -12.29
C LYS A 339 -15.53 -7.74 -11.28
N ALA A 340 -15.69 -8.17 -10.01
CA ALA A 340 -16.36 -7.38 -8.98
C ALA A 340 -15.58 -6.10 -8.63
N LEU A 341 -14.25 -6.17 -8.67
CA LEU A 341 -13.36 -5.06 -8.38
C LEU A 341 -12.84 -4.34 -9.64
N GLU A 342 -13.37 -4.71 -10.83
CA GLU A 342 -13.08 -4.00 -12.09
C GLU A 342 -11.57 -3.84 -12.39
N LEU A 343 -10.78 -4.86 -12.02
CA LEU A 343 -9.32 -4.77 -11.97
C LEU A 343 -8.63 -4.65 -13.34
N ARG A 344 -9.33 -4.91 -14.44
CA ARG A 344 -8.81 -4.81 -15.82
C ARG A 344 -9.44 -3.68 -16.63
N GLU A 345 -10.34 -2.89 -16.02
CA GLU A 345 -11.11 -1.88 -16.74
C GLU A 345 -10.42 -0.52 -16.89
N GLY A 346 -9.20 -0.35 -16.35
CA GLY A 346 -8.43 0.87 -16.48
C GLY A 346 -9.01 2.08 -15.74
N LYS A 347 -9.85 1.86 -14.70
CA LYS A 347 -10.47 2.92 -13.91
C LYS A 347 -9.49 3.64 -12.98
N PHE A 348 -8.38 2.99 -12.67
CA PHE A 348 -7.26 3.53 -11.91
C PHE A 348 -5.96 3.01 -12.50
N LYS A 349 -4.85 3.61 -12.11
CA LYS A 349 -3.52 3.14 -12.50
C LYS A 349 -2.87 2.43 -11.31
N TYR A 350 -2.33 1.26 -11.54
CA TYR A 350 -1.62 0.47 -10.53
C TYR A 350 -0.40 1.21 -9.98
N GLN A 351 0.33 1.92 -10.83
CA GLN A 351 1.50 2.71 -10.43
C GLN A 351 1.17 3.81 -9.41
N ASP A 352 -0.06 4.35 -9.40
CA ASP A 352 -0.49 5.37 -8.44
C ASP A 352 -0.76 4.76 -7.06
N LEU A 353 -1.07 3.46 -7.00
CA LEU A 353 -1.23 2.70 -5.77
C LEU A 353 0.12 2.30 -5.16
N ALA A 354 1.12 2.07 -6.00
CA ALA A 354 2.46 1.71 -5.55
C ALA A 354 3.13 2.79 -4.71
N ALA A 355 2.59 4.03 -4.74
CA ALA A 355 2.96 5.12 -3.86
C ALA A 355 1.82 5.41 -2.88
N PHE A 356 2.15 5.67 -1.60
CA PHE A 356 1.19 6.00 -0.52
C PHE A 356 0.19 4.89 -0.15
N GLY A 357 0.51 3.63 -0.46
CA GLY A 357 -0.25 2.45 -0.07
C GLY A 357 -1.42 2.13 -0.98
N HIS A 358 -1.86 0.89 -0.91
CA HIS A 358 -2.93 0.35 -1.76
C HIS A 358 -4.31 0.38 -1.08
N ILE A 359 -4.34 0.53 0.25
CA ILE A 359 -5.51 0.37 1.09
C ILE A 359 -5.85 1.69 1.80
N GLY A 360 -7.16 1.95 1.99
CA GLY A 360 -7.64 3.16 2.67
C GLY A 360 -7.33 4.44 1.88
N ARG A 361 -7.32 4.37 0.55
CA ARG A 361 -7.15 5.54 -0.32
C ARG A 361 -8.48 6.28 -0.47
N THR A 362 -8.43 7.59 -0.32
CA THR A 362 -9.59 8.50 -0.50
C THR A 362 -9.41 9.43 -1.69
N ASP A 363 -8.23 9.46 -2.25
CA ASP A 363 -7.82 10.29 -3.39
C ASP A 363 -7.94 9.57 -4.75
N ILE A 364 -8.07 8.23 -4.72
CA ILE A 364 -8.26 7.38 -5.91
C ILE A 364 -9.53 6.53 -5.69
N ASP A 365 -10.44 6.50 -6.68
CA ASP A 365 -11.60 5.59 -6.63
C ASP A 365 -11.14 4.14 -6.85
N THR A 366 -10.83 3.47 -5.74
CA THR A 366 -10.45 2.07 -5.73
C THR A 366 -11.65 1.19 -5.37
N PRO A 367 -12.03 0.21 -6.23
CA PRO A 367 -13.25 -0.58 -6.04
C PRO A 367 -13.34 -1.33 -4.71
N TRP A 368 -12.21 -1.75 -4.13
CA TRP A 368 -12.18 -2.44 -2.83
C TRP A 368 -12.44 -1.54 -1.62
N GLU A 369 -12.51 -0.23 -1.83
CA GLU A 369 -12.91 0.73 -0.79
C GLU A 369 -14.42 1.05 -0.83
N ARG A 370 -15.17 0.53 -1.80
CA ARG A 370 -16.61 0.80 -1.96
C ARG A 370 -17.45 0.07 -0.90
N LEU A 371 -18.44 0.78 -0.37
CA LEU A 371 -19.41 0.28 0.63
C LEU A 371 -20.70 -0.21 -0.04
N ASN A 372 -20.58 -1.14 -0.96
CA ASN A 372 -21.66 -1.57 -1.84
C ASN A 372 -22.26 -2.95 -1.48
N LYS A 373 -21.89 -3.52 -0.33
CA LYS A 373 -22.36 -4.84 0.12
C LYS A 373 -23.00 -4.81 1.52
N ILE A 374 -23.21 -3.64 2.10
CA ILE A 374 -23.80 -3.47 3.44
C ILE A 374 -25.17 -4.08 3.53
N ASP A 375 -26.09 -3.73 2.60
CA ASP A 375 -27.48 -4.20 2.65
C ASP A 375 -27.57 -5.72 2.40
N GLU A 376 -26.74 -6.24 1.48
CA GLU A 376 -26.68 -7.67 1.19
C GLU A 376 -26.17 -8.46 2.41
N LEU A 377 -25.16 -7.95 3.13
CA LEU A 377 -24.66 -8.56 4.36
C LEU A 377 -25.72 -8.55 5.46
N LYS A 378 -26.35 -7.40 5.74
CA LYS A 378 -27.42 -7.30 6.74
C LYS A 378 -28.57 -8.26 6.42
N LYS A 379 -29.01 -8.33 5.17
CA LYS A 379 -30.04 -9.26 4.75
C LYS A 379 -29.64 -10.72 4.93
N ALA A 380 -28.38 -11.07 4.64
CA ALA A 380 -27.88 -12.44 4.78
C ALA A 380 -27.86 -12.92 6.23
N ILE A 381 -27.64 -11.99 7.20
CA ILE A 381 -27.64 -12.24 8.65
C ILE A 381 -29.06 -12.04 9.25
N LYS A 382 -30.04 -11.63 8.46
CA LYS A 382 -31.44 -11.34 8.88
C LYS A 382 -31.56 -10.17 9.86
N LEU A 383 -30.71 -9.15 9.71
CA LEU A 383 -30.77 -7.88 10.42
C LEU A 383 -31.53 -6.81 9.62
#